data_3025de71c30c898328b8dff363954f77
#
_entry.id   3025de71c30c898328b8dff363954f77
#
_cell.length_a   1.000
_cell.length_b   1.000
_cell.length_c   1.000
_cell.angle_alpha   90.00
_cell.angle_beta   90.00
_cell.angle_gamma   90.00
#
_symmetry.space_group_name_H-M   'P 1'
#
loop_
_entity.id
_entity.type
_entity.pdbx_description
1 polymer ?
#
loop_
_entity_poly.entity_id
_entity_poly.type
_entity_poly.pdbx_seq_one_letter_code
_entity_poly.pdbx_strand_id
1 'polypeptide(L)'
;GPGTERITINPPQAVIAWTLPTPPPGPFTFLPAGNTATFQGAPGNGNFAVLNRIVNAGTSTIVIDGNIIGRISATNATPGGTIAFFTPNGLVIGGNAVIDVGSLVLTTLDPVFSTTGQFISPAGTIVFQGNPNNPGTTLTTVAGSQITANQPGSYVIFAAPGITHGGSVRVNGSAAYVAMGAGTVTHNAGLFDIQVALGTTLATPLVHTGSTTGPASTGAADQHQIAMVAVSEISAFQALIGGQIGYDAPLSAAIENGAIVISTQ
;
A
#
# COMPACT_ATOMS: atom_id res chain seq x y z
N GLY A 1 -25.23 -13.47 3.90
CA GLY A 1 -25.33 -12.03 3.60
C GLY A 1 -24.00 -11.35 3.86
N PRO A 2 -23.85 -10.06 3.51
CA PRO A 2 -22.61 -9.31 3.78
C PRO A 2 -22.27 -9.32 5.27
N GLY A 3 -21.00 -9.61 5.58
CA GLY A 3 -20.47 -9.62 6.95
C GLY A 3 -19.77 -8.30 7.28
N THR A 4 -19.80 -7.90 8.55
CA THR A 4 -19.03 -6.77 9.06
C THR A 4 -18.23 -7.23 10.27
N GLU A 5 -16.91 -7.07 10.20
CA GLU A 5 -15.99 -7.36 11.29
C GLU A 5 -15.39 -6.06 11.82
N ARG A 6 -15.21 -6.00 13.15
CA ARG A 6 -14.53 -4.87 13.81
C ARG A 6 -13.36 -5.38 14.62
N ILE A 7 -12.21 -4.79 14.36
CA ILE A 7 -10.94 -5.15 14.97
C ILE A 7 -10.39 -3.94 15.71
N THR A 8 -10.28 -4.04 17.03
CA THR A 8 -9.72 -2.95 17.86
C THR A 8 -8.23 -3.17 18.06
N ILE A 9 -7.43 -2.17 17.71
CA ILE A 9 -5.98 -2.19 17.83
C ILE A 9 -5.58 -1.47 19.12
N ASN A 10 -5.09 -2.24 20.09
CA ASN A 10 -4.69 -1.73 21.38
C ASN A 10 -3.25 -1.17 21.41
N PRO A 11 -2.22 -1.87 20.86
CA PRO A 11 -0.87 -1.34 20.82
C PRO A 11 -0.69 -0.31 19.69
N PRO A 12 0.33 0.56 19.77
CA PRO A 12 0.67 1.47 18.68
C PRO A 12 0.93 0.78 17.36
N GLN A 13 1.54 -0.42 17.38
CA GLN A 13 1.68 -1.29 16.22
C GLN A 13 1.25 -2.72 16.57
N ALA A 14 0.52 -3.35 15.67
CA ALA A 14 0.04 -4.73 15.79
C ALA A 14 0.33 -5.54 14.53
N VAL A 15 0.44 -6.85 14.71
CA VAL A 15 0.52 -7.82 13.62
C VAL A 15 -0.61 -8.83 13.79
N ILE A 16 -1.39 -9.01 12.74
CA ILE A 16 -2.45 -10.03 12.68
C ILE A 16 -2.01 -11.08 11.66
N ALA A 17 -1.72 -12.28 12.15
CA ALA A 17 -1.47 -13.43 11.29
C ALA A 17 -2.80 -14.13 10.99
N TRP A 18 -3.23 -14.08 9.74
CA TRP A 18 -4.46 -14.72 9.29
C TRP A 18 -4.17 -16.16 8.90
N THR A 19 -4.90 -17.10 9.51
CA THR A 19 -4.90 -18.49 9.11
C THR A 19 -6.08 -18.74 8.18
N LEU A 20 -5.79 -19.07 6.94
CA LEU A 20 -6.82 -19.39 5.96
C LEU A 20 -7.18 -20.88 6.05
N PRO A 21 -8.44 -21.26 5.78
CA PRO A 21 -8.76 -22.65 5.47
C PRO A 21 -7.92 -23.07 4.24
N THR A 22 -7.66 -24.36 4.07
CA THR A 22 -6.88 -24.87 2.91
C THR A 22 -7.42 -24.25 1.62
N PRO A 23 -6.71 -23.29 1.00
CA PRO A 23 -7.25 -22.60 -0.16
C PRO A 23 -7.30 -23.55 -1.35
N PRO A 24 -8.35 -23.47 -2.19
CA PRO A 24 -8.38 -24.18 -3.45
C PRO A 24 -7.26 -23.67 -4.38
N PRO A 25 -6.87 -24.43 -5.40
CA PRO A 25 -5.98 -23.94 -6.44
C PRO A 25 -6.59 -22.70 -7.10
N GLY A 26 -5.82 -21.61 -7.20
CA GLY A 26 -6.25 -20.35 -7.83
C GLY A 26 -6.42 -19.20 -6.85
N PRO A 27 -6.96 -18.05 -7.29
CA PRO A 27 -7.15 -16.88 -6.44
C PRO A 27 -8.09 -17.17 -5.26
N PHE A 28 -7.72 -16.72 -4.06
CA PHE A 28 -8.53 -16.85 -2.85
C PHE A 28 -9.08 -15.47 -2.44
N THR A 29 -10.41 -15.35 -2.42
CA THR A 29 -11.07 -14.12 -1.97
C THR A 29 -11.07 -14.06 -0.45
N PHE A 30 -10.14 -13.27 0.10
CA PHE A 30 -9.98 -13.05 1.54
C PHE A 30 -11.11 -12.16 2.10
N LEU A 31 -11.47 -11.10 1.40
CA LEU A 31 -12.59 -10.23 1.75
C LEU A 31 -13.50 -10.06 0.52
N PRO A 32 -14.65 -10.77 0.48
CA PRO A 32 -15.59 -10.68 -0.64
C PRO A 32 -16.27 -9.30 -0.76
N ALA A 33 -16.72 -8.97 -1.96
CA ALA A 33 -17.54 -7.78 -2.22
C ALA A 33 -18.76 -7.72 -1.27
N GLY A 34 -19.05 -6.51 -0.79
CA GLY A 34 -20.11 -6.25 0.18
C GLY A 34 -19.74 -6.54 1.64
N ASN A 35 -18.66 -7.25 1.91
CA ASN A 35 -18.14 -7.43 3.28
C ASN A 35 -17.30 -6.23 3.70
N THR A 36 -17.25 -5.98 5.02
CA THR A 36 -16.50 -4.85 5.58
C THR A 36 -15.63 -5.30 6.75
N ALA A 37 -14.35 -4.97 6.68
CA ALA A 37 -13.42 -5.07 7.79
C ALA A 37 -13.07 -3.67 8.30
N THR A 38 -13.42 -3.38 9.56
CA THR A 38 -13.12 -2.10 10.21
C THR A 38 -12.01 -2.28 11.22
N PHE A 39 -10.90 -1.60 11.03
CA PHE A 39 -9.81 -1.47 11.98
C PHE A 39 -9.97 -0.15 12.73
N GLN A 40 -9.96 -0.20 14.05
CA GLN A 40 -10.14 0.99 14.88
C GLN A 40 -9.12 1.02 16.01
N GLY A 41 -8.63 2.20 16.34
CA GLY A 41 -7.76 2.37 17.50
C GLY A 41 -8.52 2.21 18.81
N ALA A 42 -7.85 1.66 19.84
CA ALA A 42 -8.32 1.81 21.21
C ALA A 42 -8.36 3.30 21.61
N PRO A 43 -9.08 3.68 22.67
CA PRO A 43 -9.08 5.06 23.14
C PRO A 43 -7.66 5.59 23.34
N GLY A 44 -7.36 6.74 22.71
CA GLY A 44 -6.02 7.35 22.72
C GLY A 44 -5.02 6.79 21.70
N ASN A 45 -5.37 5.76 20.92
CA ASN A 45 -4.49 5.12 19.93
C ASN A 45 -4.98 5.33 18.47
N GLY A 46 -5.34 6.57 18.11
CA GLY A 46 -5.86 6.89 16.76
C GLY A 46 -4.84 6.74 15.63
N ASN A 47 -3.55 6.80 15.94
CA ASN A 47 -2.43 6.67 15.00
C ASN A 47 -1.81 5.27 15.01
N PHE A 48 -2.58 4.24 15.30
CA PHE A 48 -2.10 2.86 15.28
C PHE A 48 -1.60 2.44 13.90
N ALA A 49 -0.76 1.41 13.86
CA ALA A 49 -0.42 0.70 12.64
C ALA A 49 -0.75 -0.79 12.81
N VAL A 50 -1.34 -1.41 11.80
CA VAL A 50 -1.64 -2.84 11.81
C VAL A 50 -1.17 -3.50 10.51
N LEU A 51 -0.36 -4.55 10.64
CA LEU A 51 0.06 -5.39 9.55
C LEU A 51 -0.77 -6.68 9.52
N ASN A 52 -1.56 -6.84 8.47
CA ASN A 52 -2.29 -8.07 8.19
C ASN A 52 -1.39 -8.99 7.35
N ARG A 53 -0.93 -10.09 7.94
CA ARG A 53 -0.10 -11.10 7.29
C ARG A 53 -0.95 -12.28 6.85
N ILE A 54 -1.04 -12.53 5.54
CA ILE A 54 -1.78 -13.63 4.94
C ILE A 54 -0.77 -14.55 4.23
N VAL A 55 -0.10 -15.42 5.00
CA VAL A 55 1.04 -16.21 4.53
C VAL A 55 0.72 -17.68 4.23
N ASN A 56 -0.41 -18.20 4.74
CA ASN A 56 -0.77 -19.61 4.62
C ASN A 56 -1.76 -19.86 3.46
N ALA A 57 -1.61 -19.12 2.37
CA ALA A 57 -2.48 -19.25 1.19
C ALA A 57 -1.97 -20.28 0.15
N GLY A 58 -1.02 -21.14 0.50
CA GLY A 58 -0.36 -22.01 -0.46
C GLY A 58 0.33 -21.18 -1.54
N THR A 59 -0.03 -21.37 -2.82
CA THR A 59 0.43 -20.56 -3.96
C THR A 59 -0.64 -19.57 -4.44
N SER A 60 -1.76 -19.44 -3.72
CA SER A 60 -2.91 -18.64 -4.15
C SER A 60 -2.66 -17.15 -4.04
N THR A 61 -3.01 -16.41 -5.08
CA THR A 61 -3.13 -14.95 -5.02
C THR A 61 -4.29 -14.57 -4.10
N ILE A 62 -4.09 -13.59 -3.25
CA ILE A 62 -5.12 -13.08 -2.34
C ILE A 62 -5.92 -11.97 -3.01
N VAL A 63 -7.24 -12.05 -2.93
CA VAL A 63 -8.15 -11.04 -3.45
C VAL A 63 -8.88 -10.34 -2.29
N ILE A 64 -8.84 -9.02 -2.28
CA ILE A 64 -9.64 -8.16 -1.41
C ILE A 64 -10.61 -7.39 -2.33
N ASP A 65 -11.89 -7.71 -2.28
CA ASP A 65 -12.93 -7.10 -3.11
C ASP A 65 -14.02 -6.42 -2.28
N GLY A 66 -13.90 -6.47 -0.96
CA GLY A 66 -14.77 -5.81 0.02
C GLY A 66 -14.19 -4.50 0.56
N ASN A 67 -14.81 -3.97 1.62
CA ASN A 67 -14.48 -2.70 2.21
C ASN A 67 -13.44 -2.84 3.34
N ILE A 68 -12.40 -2.03 3.31
CA ILE A 68 -11.42 -1.86 4.38
C ILE A 68 -11.58 -0.45 4.95
N ILE A 69 -11.88 -0.36 6.25
CA ILE A 69 -12.13 0.90 6.91
C ILE A 69 -11.16 1.06 8.10
N GLY A 70 -10.42 2.16 8.13
CA GLY A 70 -9.59 2.56 9.27
C GLY A 70 -10.25 3.72 10.03
N ARG A 71 -10.34 3.64 11.36
CA ARG A 71 -10.94 4.69 12.21
C ARG A 71 -10.06 4.98 13.42
N ILE A 72 -9.99 6.25 13.82
CA ILE A 72 -9.19 6.63 15.00
C ILE A 72 -9.71 6.00 16.30
N SER A 73 -11.00 5.72 16.38
CA SER A 73 -11.59 4.96 17.50
C SER A 73 -12.98 4.43 17.14
N ALA A 74 -13.55 3.62 18.03
CA ALA A 74 -14.89 3.05 17.88
C ALA A 74 -16.01 4.10 17.83
N THR A 75 -15.81 5.25 18.45
CA THR A 75 -16.79 6.33 18.58
C THR A 75 -16.51 7.52 17.65
N ASN A 76 -15.39 7.49 16.93
CA ASN A 76 -15.00 8.57 16.03
C ASN A 76 -14.84 8.01 14.60
N ALA A 77 -15.70 8.47 13.70
CA ALA A 77 -15.73 8.05 12.30
C ALA A 77 -14.60 8.65 11.43
N THR A 78 -13.74 9.50 11.99
CA THR A 78 -12.59 10.05 11.28
C THR A 78 -11.67 8.91 10.83
N PRO A 79 -11.26 8.87 9.56
CA PRO A 79 -10.27 7.90 9.09
C PRO A 79 -8.98 7.96 9.93
N GLY A 80 -8.39 6.82 10.25
CA GLY A 80 -7.21 6.74 11.09
C GLY A 80 -6.48 5.43 10.95
N GLY A 81 -5.28 5.37 11.52
CA GLY A 81 -4.39 4.24 11.49
C GLY A 81 -3.71 4.01 10.14
N THR A 82 -2.58 3.34 10.17
CA THR A 82 -1.93 2.75 9.00
C THR A 82 -2.36 1.30 8.89
N ILE A 83 -3.07 0.96 7.81
CA ILE A 83 -3.47 -0.41 7.53
C ILE A 83 -2.51 -0.99 6.49
N ALA A 84 -1.83 -2.08 6.85
CA ALA A 84 -0.92 -2.78 5.95
C ALA A 84 -1.42 -4.20 5.66
N PHE A 85 -1.27 -4.63 4.40
CA PHE A 85 -1.51 -6.01 3.97
C PHE A 85 -0.27 -6.56 3.30
N PHE A 86 0.16 -7.73 3.77
CA PHE A 86 1.23 -8.52 3.17
C PHE A 86 0.75 -9.91 2.79
N THR A 87 1.09 -10.32 1.57
CA THR A 87 0.91 -11.70 1.09
C THR A 87 2.01 -12.06 0.10
N PRO A 88 2.71 -13.19 0.29
CA PRO A 88 3.89 -13.53 -0.51
C PRO A 88 3.58 -14.05 -1.92
N ASN A 89 2.32 -14.31 -2.26
CA ASN A 89 1.95 -14.99 -3.51
C ASN A 89 1.16 -14.11 -4.49
N GLY A 90 1.07 -12.82 -4.21
CA GLY A 90 0.33 -11.86 -5.02
C GLY A 90 -0.91 -11.32 -4.31
N LEU A 91 -1.23 -10.07 -4.59
CA LEU A 91 -2.35 -9.33 -4.00
C LEU A 91 -3.16 -8.65 -5.09
N VAL A 92 -4.47 -8.84 -5.06
CA VAL A 92 -5.42 -8.17 -5.95
C VAL A 92 -6.42 -7.38 -5.11
N ILE A 93 -6.52 -6.09 -5.35
CA ILE A 93 -7.62 -5.25 -4.88
C ILE A 93 -8.65 -5.24 -5.99
N GLY A 94 -9.80 -5.88 -5.73
CA GLY A 94 -10.86 -6.09 -6.71
C GLY A 94 -11.62 -4.81 -7.06
N GLY A 95 -12.36 -4.85 -8.15
CA GLY A 95 -13.05 -3.67 -8.68
C GLY A 95 -14.18 -3.13 -7.80
N ASN A 96 -14.69 -3.92 -6.84
CA ASN A 96 -15.70 -3.49 -5.87
C ASN A 96 -15.09 -3.01 -4.55
N ALA A 97 -13.78 -3.11 -4.38
CA ALA A 97 -13.11 -2.76 -3.14
C ALA A 97 -13.17 -1.24 -2.88
N VAL A 98 -13.53 -0.89 -1.65
CA VAL A 98 -13.45 0.47 -1.14
C VAL A 98 -12.58 0.47 0.11
N ILE A 99 -11.47 1.19 0.05
CA ILE A 99 -10.50 1.33 1.15
C ILE A 99 -10.53 2.78 1.64
N ASP A 100 -10.90 3.01 2.90
CA ASP A 100 -10.99 4.33 3.53
C ASP A 100 -10.25 4.30 4.88
N VAL A 101 -9.02 4.79 4.88
CA VAL A 101 -8.05 4.62 5.97
C VAL A 101 -7.25 5.90 6.25
N GLY A 102 -6.50 5.95 7.34
CA GLY A 102 -5.52 7.01 7.59
C GLY A 102 -4.36 6.93 6.62
N SER A 103 -3.69 5.78 6.55
CA SER A 103 -2.64 5.48 5.57
C SER A 103 -2.71 4.01 5.17
N LEU A 104 -2.13 3.66 4.02
CA LEU A 104 -2.21 2.31 3.45
C LEU A 104 -0.83 1.81 3.02
N VAL A 105 -0.55 0.54 3.31
CA VAL A 105 0.59 -0.19 2.73
C VAL A 105 0.10 -1.50 2.15
N LEU A 106 0.29 -1.70 0.85
CA LEU A 106 0.02 -2.96 0.16
C LEU A 106 1.34 -3.53 -0.36
N THR A 107 1.62 -4.78 -0.01
CA THR A 107 2.91 -5.37 -0.37
C THR A 107 2.85 -6.87 -0.60
N THR A 108 3.66 -7.36 -1.53
CA THR A 108 4.00 -8.78 -1.68
C THR A 108 5.42 -9.08 -1.20
N LEU A 109 6.13 -8.06 -0.73
CA LEU A 109 7.43 -8.15 -0.07
C LEU A 109 7.23 -8.21 1.45
N ASP A 110 7.95 -9.07 2.14
CA ASP A 110 7.80 -9.25 3.59
C ASP A 110 8.35 -8.05 4.37
N PRO A 111 7.52 -7.34 5.14
CA PRO A 111 8.02 -6.30 6.03
C PRO A 111 8.87 -6.90 7.15
N VAL A 112 10.11 -6.42 7.26
CA VAL A 112 11.06 -6.87 8.28
C VAL A 112 10.75 -6.20 9.61
N PHE A 113 10.74 -6.99 10.68
CA PHE A 113 10.46 -6.50 12.02
C PHE A 113 11.71 -6.05 12.74
N SER A 114 11.60 -4.98 13.51
CA SER A 114 12.61 -4.60 14.49
C SER A 114 12.70 -5.63 15.63
N THR A 115 13.71 -5.54 16.46
CA THR A 115 13.85 -6.35 17.68
C THR A 115 12.71 -6.16 18.67
N THR A 116 11.96 -5.07 18.57
CA THR A 116 10.77 -4.75 19.38
C THR A 116 9.45 -5.16 18.70
N GLY A 117 9.51 -5.86 17.56
CA GLY A 117 8.33 -6.35 16.84
C GLY A 117 7.59 -5.30 16.00
N GLN A 118 8.20 -4.14 15.76
CA GLN A 118 7.62 -3.08 14.94
C GLN A 118 8.00 -3.28 13.46
N PHE A 119 7.06 -3.10 12.54
CA PHE A 119 7.30 -3.13 11.10
C PHE A 119 7.50 -1.74 10.48
N ILE A 120 7.11 -0.68 11.19
CA ILE A 120 7.43 0.71 10.86
C ILE A 120 8.36 1.23 11.97
N SER A 121 9.55 1.69 11.59
CA SER A 121 10.49 2.27 12.53
C SER A 121 9.98 3.63 13.06
N PRO A 122 10.53 4.15 14.18
CA PRO A 122 10.21 5.50 14.65
C PRO A 122 10.50 6.61 13.63
N ALA A 123 11.40 6.37 12.69
CA ALA A 123 11.70 7.29 11.57
C ALA A 123 10.73 7.16 10.39
N GLY A 124 9.71 6.30 10.47
CA GLY A 124 8.76 6.07 9.38
C GLY A 124 9.26 5.10 8.30
N THR A 125 10.33 4.33 8.56
CA THR A 125 10.92 3.40 7.59
C THR A 125 10.27 2.03 7.68
N ILE A 126 9.93 1.47 6.53
CA ILE A 126 9.57 0.06 6.35
C ILE A 126 10.67 -0.60 5.52
N VAL A 127 11.20 -1.71 6.03
CA VAL A 127 12.17 -2.55 5.30
C VAL A 127 11.41 -3.69 4.65
N PHE A 128 11.57 -3.86 3.35
CA PHE A 128 10.90 -4.88 2.55
C PHE A 128 11.90 -5.92 2.07
N GLN A 129 11.58 -7.19 2.26
CA GLN A 129 12.40 -8.32 1.82
C GLN A 129 11.59 -9.19 0.84
N GLY A 130 12.18 -9.49 -0.30
CA GLY A 130 11.58 -10.36 -1.30
C GLY A 130 11.59 -11.83 -0.89
N ASN A 131 10.70 -12.58 -1.51
CA ASN A 131 10.70 -14.04 -1.43
C ASN A 131 11.55 -14.62 -2.56
N PRO A 132 12.73 -15.19 -2.28
CA PRO A 132 13.60 -15.73 -3.33
C PRO A 132 12.98 -16.91 -4.08
N ASN A 133 11.99 -17.60 -3.47
CA ASN A 133 11.26 -18.70 -4.11
C ASN A 133 10.11 -18.21 -5.00
N ASN A 134 9.75 -16.93 -4.95
CA ASN A 134 8.70 -16.34 -5.76
C ASN A 134 9.04 -14.86 -6.07
N PRO A 135 10.09 -14.60 -6.88
CA PRO A 135 10.60 -13.25 -7.12
C PRO A 135 9.72 -12.42 -8.05
N GLY A 136 8.73 -13.02 -8.72
CA GLY A 136 7.86 -12.37 -9.71
C GLY A 136 6.44 -12.08 -9.23
N THR A 137 6.21 -11.96 -7.92
CA THR A 137 4.87 -11.66 -7.39
C THR A 137 4.37 -10.28 -7.78
N THR A 138 3.05 -10.16 -7.96
CA THR A 138 2.43 -8.91 -8.40
C THR A 138 1.39 -8.40 -7.40
N LEU A 139 1.30 -7.07 -7.34
CA LEU A 139 0.24 -6.33 -6.69
C LEU A 139 -0.60 -5.67 -7.77
N THR A 140 -1.90 -5.95 -7.79
CA THR A 140 -2.82 -5.41 -8.79
C THR A 140 -3.99 -4.69 -8.11
N THR A 141 -4.31 -3.48 -8.55
CA THR A 141 -5.58 -2.83 -8.24
C THR A 141 -6.42 -2.76 -9.50
N VAL A 142 -7.60 -3.35 -9.47
CA VAL A 142 -8.48 -3.47 -10.63
C VAL A 142 -9.24 -2.17 -10.85
N ALA A 143 -9.55 -1.83 -12.09
CA ALA A 143 -10.43 -0.69 -12.42
C ALA A 143 -11.75 -0.79 -11.64
N GLY A 144 -12.20 0.31 -11.05
CA GLY A 144 -13.34 0.38 -10.14
C GLY A 144 -12.97 0.36 -8.67
N SER A 145 -11.81 -0.19 -8.27
CA SER A 145 -11.34 -0.11 -6.88
C SER A 145 -11.07 1.34 -6.47
N GLN A 146 -11.43 1.67 -5.22
CA GLN A 146 -11.30 3.01 -4.67
C GLN A 146 -10.47 2.96 -3.38
N ILE A 147 -9.40 3.72 -3.35
CA ILE A 147 -8.51 3.86 -2.20
C ILE A 147 -8.48 5.33 -1.78
N THR A 148 -8.84 5.59 -0.53
CA THR A 148 -8.92 6.94 0.03
C THR A 148 -8.12 7.02 1.31
N ALA A 149 -7.18 7.98 1.38
CA ALA A 149 -6.39 8.33 2.55
C ALA A 149 -6.36 9.86 2.69
N ASN A 150 -7.45 10.44 3.20
CA ASN A 150 -7.72 11.88 3.11
C ASN A 150 -7.31 12.68 4.36
N GLN A 151 -6.64 12.06 5.35
CA GLN A 151 -6.12 12.83 6.47
C GLN A 151 -4.84 13.58 6.08
N PRO A 152 -4.62 14.80 6.55
CA PRO A 152 -3.36 15.50 6.31
C PRO A 152 -2.15 14.64 6.69
N GLY A 153 -1.14 14.58 5.82
CA GLY A 153 0.06 13.78 6.00
C GLY A 153 -0.16 12.27 5.82
N SER A 154 -1.29 11.84 5.26
CA SER A 154 -1.53 10.45 4.88
C SER A 154 -0.54 9.98 3.82
N TYR A 155 -0.37 8.66 3.75
CA TYR A 155 0.42 8.06 2.67
C TYR A 155 -0.19 6.75 2.17
N VAL A 156 0.12 6.44 0.91
CA VAL A 156 -0.20 5.16 0.27
C VAL A 156 1.08 4.58 -0.31
N ILE A 157 1.46 3.37 0.09
CA ILE A 157 2.64 2.66 -0.41
C ILE A 157 2.20 1.35 -1.07
N PHE A 158 2.57 1.16 -2.32
CA PHE A 158 2.53 -0.11 -3.03
C PHE A 158 3.96 -0.59 -3.24
N ALA A 159 4.32 -1.76 -2.68
CA ALA A 159 5.66 -2.32 -2.78
C ALA A 159 5.59 -3.79 -3.20
N ALA A 160 6.10 -4.11 -4.40
CA ALA A 160 6.07 -5.46 -4.94
C ALA A 160 7.10 -5.59 -6.08
N PRO A 161 7.51 -6.81 -6.48
CA PRO A 161 8.26 -7.01 -7.71
C PRO A 161 7.53 -6.52 -8.95
N GLY A 162 6.18 -6.66 -9.01
CA GLY A 162 5.35 -6.12 -10.05
C GLY A 162 4.14 -5.37 -9.51
N ILE A 163 3.83 -4.21 -10.09
CA ILE A 163 2.69 -3.38 -9.71
C ILE A 163 1.86 -3.07 -10.95
N THR A 164 0.55 -3.35 -10.89
CA THR A 164 -0.42 -2.91 -11.90
C THR A 164 -1.51 -2.12 -11.19
N HIS A 165 -1.56 -0.82 -11.41
CA HIS A 165 -2.56 0.07 -10.84
C HIS A 165 -3.57 0.51 -11.91
N GLY A 166 -4.80 0.00 -11.81
CA GLY A 166 -5.92 0.37 -12.68
C GLY A 166 -7.09 1.04 -11.97
N GLY A 167 -7.07 1.08 -10.63
CA GLY A 167 -8.10 1.69 -9.81
C GLY A 167 -7.92 3.19 -9.57
N SER A 168 -8.46 3.70 -8.48
CA SER A 168 -8.27 5.08 -8.05
C SER A 168 -7.64 5.16 -6.67
N VAL A 169 -6.66 6.04 -6.52
CA VAL A 169 -6.06 6.45 -5.24
C VAL A 169 -6.29 7.94 -5.07
N ARG A 170 -6.88 8.32 -3.93
CA ARG A 170 -6.97 9.70 -3.47
C ARG A 170 -6.28 9.83 -2.11
N VAL A 171 -5.23 10.64 -2.06
CA VAL A 171 -4.40 10.81 -0.86
C VAL A 171 -4.18 12.28 -0.53
N ASN A 172 -4.40 12.65 0.74
CA ASN A 172 -4.03 13.98 1.25
C ASN A 172 -2.64 13.90 1.89
N GLY A 173 -1.62 13.82 1.03
CA GLY A 173 -0.24 13.54 1.35
C GLY A 173 0.44 12.84 0.19
N SER A 174 1.12 11.72 0.40
CA SER A 174 2.01 11.14 -0.60
C SER A 174 1.65 9.71 -1.01
N ALA A 175 1.92 9.36 -2.28
CA ALA A 175 1.79 8.01 -2.81
C ALA A 175 3.12 7.50 -3.37
N ALA A 176 3.47 6.25 -3.09
CA ALA A 176 4.64 5.57 -3.64
C ALA A 176 4.25 4.25 -4.31
N TYR A 177 4.69 4.06 -5.53
CA TYR A 177 4.61 2.82 -6.29
C TYR A 177 6.04 2.32 -6.51
N VAL A 178 6.45 1.29 -5.76
CA VAL A 178 7.85 0.85 -5.72
C VAL A 178 7.95 -0.58 -6.22
N ALA A 179 8.31 -0.73 -7.50
CA ALA A 179 8.55 -2.02 -8.12
C ALA A 179 10.02 -2.43 -7.88
N MET A 180 10.23 -3.35 -6.94
CA MET A 180 11.55 -3.81 -6.49
C MET A 180 11.49 -5.26 -5.99
N GLY A 181 12.66 -5.90 -5.87
CA GLY A 181 12.81 -7.19 -5.20
C GLY A 181 13.03 -7.08 -3.69
N ALA A 182 13.72 -6.04 -3.25
CA ALA A 182 13.93 -5.71 -1.84
C ALA A 182 14.38 -4.25 -1.69
N GLY A 183 14.17 -3.65 -0.52
CA GLY A 183 14.59 -2.28 -0.27
C GLY A 183 13.94 -1.66 0.95
N THR A 184 14.04 -0.35 1.07
CA THR A 184 13.42 0.43 2.14
C THR A 184 12.59 1.57 1.56
N VAL A 185 11.49 1.88 2.24
CA VAL A 185 10.68 3.06 1.99
C VAL A 185 10.52 3.78 3.31
N THR A 186 11.01 5.01 3.38
CA THR A 186 10.85 5.89 4.54
C THR A 186 9.88 7.00 4.18
N HIS A 187 8.80 7.15 4.94
CA HIS A 187 7.90 8.30 4.85
C HIS A 187 8.21 9.26 5.99
N ASN A 188 8.69 10.45 5.65
CA ASN A 188 9.04 11.48 6.62
C ASN A 188 8.64 12.85 6.10
N ALA A 189 7.95 13.62 6.94
CA ALA A 189 7.50 14.99 6.63
C ALA A 189 6.76 15.11 5.27
N GLY A 190 5.98 14.11 4.91
CA GLY A 190 5.21 14.08 3.67
C GLY A 190 5.97 13.56 2.45
N LEU A 191 7.28 13.33 2.52
CA LEU A 191 8.09 12.83 1.41
C LEU A 191 8.53 11.39 1.60
N PHE A 192 8.87 10.74 0.49
CA PHE A 192 9.47 9.41 0.50
C PHE A 192 10.98 9.48 0.23
N ASP A 193 11.74 8.75 1.05
CA ASP A 193 13.09 8.29 0.73
C ASP A 193 12.99 6.79 0.40
N ILE A 194 13.36 6.42 -0.84
CA ILE A 194 13.24 5.06 -1.37
C ILE A 194 14.61 4.55 -1.74
N GLN A 195 15.04 3.46 -1.09
CA GLN A 195 16.33 2.82 -1.36
C GLN A 195 16.08 1.39 -1.83
N VAL A 196 16.36 1.10 -3.08
CA VAL A 196 16.22 -0.23 -3.66
C VAL A 196 17.52 -1.00 -3.48
N ALA A 197 17.46 -2.10 -2.72
CA ALA A 197 18.59 -2.99 -2.49
C ALA A 197 18.68 -4.10 -3.56
N LEU A 198 17.51 -4.52 -4.07
CA LEU A 198 17.40 -5.55 -5.10
C LEU A 198 16.32 -5.14 -6.10
N GLY A 199 16.63 -5.18 -7.39
CA GLY A 199 15.67 -4.92 -8.45
C GLY A 199 14.65 -6.06 -8.63
N THR A 200 13.76 -5.91 -9.59
CA THR A 200 12.82 -6.95 -10.00
C THR A 200 13.32 -7.66 -11.27
N THR A 201 12.93 -8.91 -11.42
CA THR A 201 13.20 -9.71 -12.63
C THR A 201 12.12 -9.60 -13.70
N LEU A 202 11.06 -8.83 -13.44
CA LEU A 202 9.95 -8.67 -14.37
C LEU A 202 10.29 -7.70 -15.50
N ALA A 203 9.86 -8.03 -16.71
CA ALA A 203 10.05 -7.17 -17.89
C ALA A 203 9.14 -5.93 -17.89
N THR A 204 7.99 -6.00 -17.22
CA THR A 204 7.06 -4.86 -17.06
C THR A 204 6.69 -4.73 -15.59
N PRO A 205 7.61 -4.19 -14.76
CA PRO A 205 7.43 -4.18 -13.32
C PRO A 205 6.43 -3.14 -12.82
N LEU A 206 6.14 -2.09 -13.60
CA LEU A 206 5.23 -1.04 -13.18
C LEU A 206 4.30 -0.65 -14.33
N VAL A 207 3.00 -0.80 -14.08
CA VAL A 207 1.92 -0.35 -14.97
C VAL A 207 0.96 0.52 -14.15
N HIS A 208 0.80 1.77 -14.55
CA HIS A 208 -0.18 2.70 -13.98
C HIS A 208 -1.10 3.19 -15.09
N THR A 209 -2.38 2.81 -15.01
CA THR A 209 -3.42 3.22 -15.96
C THR A 209 -4.64 3.81 -15.26
N GLY A 210 -4.67 3.72 -13.93
CA GLY A 210 -5.71 4.25 -13.07
C GLY A 210 -5.56 5.75 -12.78
N SER A 211 -5.96 6.16 -11.59
CA SER A 211 -5.78 7.53 -11.12
C SER A 211 -5.08 7.58 -9.76
N THR A 212 -4.15 8.51 -9.60
CA THR A 212 -3.53 8.87 -8.33
C THR A 212 -3.61 10.37 -8.16
N THR A 213 -4.46 10.83 -7.24
CA THR A 213 -4.82 12.23 -7.06
C THR A 213 -4.89 12.61 -5.58
N GLY A 214 -5.03 13.89 -5.32
CA GLY A 214 -5.25 14.43 -3.98
C GLY A 214 -5.32 15.95 -3.99
N PRO A 215 -5.59 16.58 -2.84
CA PRO A 215 -5.52 18.02 -2.73
C PRO A 215 -4.08 18.49 -2.92
N ALA A 216 -3.91 19.73 -3.37
CA ALA A 216 -2.61 20.38 -3.39
C ALA A 216 -2.03 20.52 -1.99
N SER A 217 -0.71 20.55 -1.89
CA SER A 217 0.00 20.94 -0.67
C SER A 217 -0.41 22.35 -0.23
N THR A 218 -0.54 22.55 1.06
CA THR A 218 -0.91 23.85 1.65
C THR A 218 0.30 24.66 2.11
N GLY A 219 1.51 24.12 2.00
CA GLY A 219 2.76 24.79 2.33
C GLY A 219 3.88 23.84 2.74
N ALA A 220 5.03 24.38 3.12
CA ALA A 220 6.26 23.62 3.39
C ALA A 220 6.14 22.55 4.50
N ALA A 221 5.14 22.66 5.38
CA ALA A 221 4.88 21.66 6.42
C ALA A 221 3.89 20.55 5.97
N ASP A 222 3.37 20.67 4.76
CA ASP A 222 2.34 19.78 4.20
C ASP A 222 2.82 19.32 2.81
N GLN A 223 3.95 18.61 2.79
CA GLN A 223 4.57 18.15 1.55
C GLN A 223 3.83 16.95 0.96
N HIS A 224 3.55 17.00 -0.34
CA HIS A 224 2.89 15.94 -1.11
C HIS A 224 3.80 15.47 -2.23
N GLN A 225 3.88 14.15 -2.42
CA GLN A 225 4.71 13.52 -3.46
C GLN A 225 4.00 12.33 -4.07
N ILE A 226 4.09 12.16 -5.38
CA ILE A 226 3.79 10.89 -6.04
C ILE A 226 5.10 10.36 -6.60
N ALA A 227 5.60 9.27 -6.01
CA ALA A 227 6.82 8.60 -6.40
C ALA A 227 6.50 7.29 -7.14
N MET A 228 7.07 7.12 -8.33
CA MET A 228 6.96 5.89 -9.12
C MET A 228 8.36 5.38 -9.42
N VAL A 229 8.72 4.27 -8.79
CA VAL A 229 10.06 3.69 -8.86
C VAL A 229 9.97 2.28 -9.42
N ALA A 230 10.76 1.99 -10.44
CA ALA A 230 10.93 0.65 -10.97
C ALA A 230 12.41 0.40 -11.21
N VAL A 231 12.99 -0.54 -10.48
CA VAL A 231 14.39 -0.96 -10.65
C VAL A 231 14.42 -2.41 -11.09
N SER A 232 15.05 -2.68 -12.22
CA SER A 232 15.11 -4.00 -12.83
C SER A 232 16.52 -4.59 -12.71
N GLU A 233 16.59 -5.91 -12.53
CA GLU A 233 17.82 -6.71 -12.65
C GLU A 233 18.08 -7.17 -14.09
N ILE A 234 17.11 -7.01 -14.98
CA ILE A 234 17.26 -7.36 -16.39
C ILE A 234 17.56 -6.11 -17.23
N SER A 235 18.33 -6.29 -18.31
CA SER A 235 18.82 -5.19 -19.14
C SER A 235 17.74 -4.50 -20.01
N ALA A 236 16.58 -5.13 -20.18
CA ALA A 236 15.45 -4.57 -20.92
C ALA A 236 14.17 -4.69 -20.10
N PHE A 237 13.64 -3.56 -19.64
CA PHE A 237 12.36 -3.51 -18.96
C PHE A 237 11.55 -2.30 -19.43
N GLN A 238 10.26 -2.33 -19.15
CA GLN A 238 9.32 -1.27 -19.53
C GLN A 238 8.44 -0.89 -18.35
N ALA A 239 8.35 0.41 -18.05
CA ALA A 239 7.32 0.96 -17.18
C ALA A 239 6.27 1.68 -18.05
N LEU A 240 5.00 1.37 -17.85
CA LEU A 240 3.87 1.98 -18.55
C LEU A 240 3.14 2.92 -17.59
N ILE A 241 3.31 4.21 -17.78
CA ILE A 241 2.72 5.24 -16.94
C ILE A 241 1.69 6.01 -17.74
N GLY A 242 0.45 5.94 -17.30
CA GLY A 242 -0.70 6.61 -17.92
C GLY A 242 -1.81 6.83 -16.90
N GLY A 243 -3.00 7.21 -17.39
CA GLY A 243 -4.13 7.57 -16.54
C GLY A 243 -4.01 8.99 -15.99
N GLN A 244 -4.60 9.23 -14.82
CA GLN A 244 -4.58 10.54 -14.17
C GLN A 244 -3.61 10.52 -12.99
N ILE A 245 -2.57 11.35 -13.04
CA ILE A 245 -1.54 11.43 -12.00
C ILE A 245 -1.33 12.90 -11.68
N GLY A 246 -1.40 13.24 -10.40
CA GLY A 246 -1.10 14.58 -9.90
C GLY A 246 -2.10 15.09 -8.89
N TYR A 247 -1.68 16.10 -8.18
CA TYR A 247 -2.52 16.84 -7.23
C TYR A 247 -3.31 17.93 -7.95
N ASP A 248 -4.26 18.55 -7.26
CA ASP A 248 -5.15 19.56 -7.83
C ASP A 248 -4.39 20.75 -8.45
N ALA A 249 -3.19 21.06 -7.94
CA ALA A 249 -2.28 22.06 -8.51
C ALA A 249 -0.81 21.58 -8.46
N PRO A 250 -0.40 20.59 -9.30
CA PRO A 250 0.99 20.13 -9.29
C PRO A 250 1.93 21.24 -9.83
N LEU A 251 3.06 21.46 -9.18
CA LEU A 251 4.05 22.47 -9.56
C LEU A 251 5.17 21.91 -10.42
N SER A 252 5.51 20.63 -10.26
CA SER A 252 6.61 20.01 -10.99
C SER A 252 6.39 18.52 -11.21
N ALA A 253 7.02 18.01 -12.29
CA ALA A 253 7.21 16.59 -12.54
C ALA A 253 8.65 16.37 -13.02
N ALA A 254 9.36 15.41 -12.44
CA ALA A 254 10.74 15.11 -12.79
C ALA A 254 11.01 13.59 -12.79
N ILE A 255 12.09 13.20 -13.47
CA ILE A 255 12.65 11.86 -13.35
C ILE A 255 13.92 11.99 -12.52
N GLU A 256 13.94 11.38 -11.34
CA GLU A 256 15.07 11.39 -10.42
C GLU A 256 15.48 9.96 -10.09
N ASN A 257 16.72 9.60 -10.40
CA ASN A 257 17.30 8.27 -10.13
C ASN A 257 16.40 7.08 -10.59
N GLY A 258 15.75 7.22 -11.75
CA GLY A 258 14.84 6.20 -12.28
C GLY A 258 13.42 6.22 -11.71
N ALA A 259 13.10 7.22 -10.89
CA ALA A 259 11.75 7.45 -10.37
C ALA A 259 11.08 8.63 -11.08
N ILE A 260 9.76 8.53 -11.30
CA ILE A 260 8.93 9.68 -11.69
C ILE A 260 8.43 10.32 -10.40
N VAL A 261 8.81 11.57 -10.17
CA VAL A 261 8.41 12.34 -8.99
C VAL A 261 7.50 13.48 -9.44
N ILE A 262 6.30 13.56 -8.86
CA ILE A 262 5.35 14.65 -9.06
C ILE A 262 5.18 15.36 -7.72
N SER A 263 5.49 16.66 -7.70
CA SER A 263 5.48 17.46 -6.49
C SER A 263 4.53 18.64 -6.61
N THR A 264 3.93 19.03 -5.49
CA THR A 264 3.12 20.25 -5.34
C THR A 264 3.88 21.39 -4.70
N GLN A 265 5.18 21.24 -4.54
CA GLN A 265 6.13 22.26 -4.06
C GLN A 265 7.24 22.53 -5.06
#